data_54947840c39bacab3cc7b08a68b3dd48
#
_entry.id   54947840c39bacab3cc7b08a68b3dd48
#
_cell.length_a   1.000
_cell.length_b   1.000
_cell.length_c   1.000
_cell.angle_alpha   90.00
_cell.angle_beta   90.00
_cell.angle_gamma   90.00
#
_symmetry.space_group_name_H-M   'P 1'
#
loop_
_entity.id
_entity.type
_entity.pdbx_description
1 polymer ?
#
loop_
_entity_poly.entity_id
_entity_poly.type
_entity_poly.pdbx_seq_one_letter_code
_entity_poly.pdbx_strand_id
1 'polypeptide(L)'
;IIACKEEMQDNPIVISTWDFGKAANAEAWKILSAGGRALDAVEAGVRVPEADPRNQTVGYGGLPDRDGHVTLDACIMDENYNCGSVMGLEHIKHPISVARKVMEKTPHIVLVGEGALQFALQNGFEKENLLTPESEKAWKEWLKTSKNEPVINIENKLYQKENAPIPGGPE
;
A
#
# COMPACT_ATOMS: atom_id res chain seq x y z
N ILE A 1 -31.95 -39.75 -9.90
CA ILE A 1 -30.57 -39.27 -9.72
C ILE A 1 -30.67 -37.94 -9.02
N ILE A 2 -30.43 -37.93 -7.70
CA ILE A 2 -30.36 -36.70 -6.89
C ILE A 2 -28.92 -36.18 -7.07
N ALA A 3 -28.73 -35.09 -7.83
CA ALA A 3 -27.47 -34.37 -7.83
C ALA A 3 -27.39 -33.62 -6.50
N CYS A 4 -26.60 -34.12 -5.54
CA CYS A 4 -26.10 -33.32 -4.44
C CYS A 4 -25.24 -32.22 -5.04
N LYS A 5 -25.71 -30.96 -4.99
CA LYS A 5 -24.83 -29.82 -5.06
C LYS A 5 -24.01 -29.87 -3.79
N GLU A 6 -22.77 -30.32 -3.88
CA GLU A 6 -21.77 -29.98 -2.86
C GLU A 6 -21.67 -28.46 -2.87
N GLU A 7 -22.20 -27.83 -1.83
CA GLU A 7 -21.83 -26.47 -1.51
C GLU A 7 -20.33 -26.51 -1.21
N MET A 8 -19.53 -26.03 -2.15
CA MET A 8 -18.13 -25.77 -1.87
C MET A 8 -18.11 -24.79 -0.70
N GLN A 9 -17.73 -25.31 0.46
CA GLN A 9 -17.49 -24.50 1.62
C GLN A 9 -16.22 -23.70 1.30
N ASP A 10 -16.40 -22.51 0.75
CA ASP A 10 -15.29 -21.59 0.49
C ASP A 10 -14.66 -21.21 1.83
N ASN A 11 -13.59 -21.92 2.18
CA ASN A 11 -12.80 -21.57 3.35
C ASN A 11 -12.09 -20.25 3.03
N PRO A 12 -12.29 -19.18 3.80
CA PRO A 12 -11.62 -17.93 3.57
C PRO A 12 -10.11 -18.10 3.70
N ILE A 13 -9.37 -17.40 2.85
CA ILE A 13 -7.91 -17.39 2.85
C ILE A 13 -7.45 -15.95 2.94
N VAL A 14 -6.41 -15.69 3.75
CA VAL A 14 -5.71 -14.42 3.79
C VAL A 14 -4.22 -14.64 3.60
N ILE A 15 -3.62 -13.85 2.71
CA ILE A 15 -2.20 -13.95 2.35
C ILE A 15 -1.58 -12.55 2.38
N SER A 16 -0.37 -12.45 2.92
CA SER A 16 0.46 -11.25 2.90
C SER A 16 1.88 -11.60 2.46
N THR A 17 2.57 -10.63 1.86
CA THR A 17 3.89 -10.84 1.25
C THR A 17 5.05 -10.72 2.26
N TRP A 18 4.96 -9.77 3.20
CA TRP A 18 6.07 -9.41 4.09
C TRP A 18 5.88 -9.94 5.51
N ASP A 19 6.95 -9.99 6.32
CA ASP A 19 6.90 -10.51 7.70
C ASP A 19 5.91 -9.77 8.60
N PHE A 20 5.77 -8.47 8.46
CA PHE A 20 4.75 -7.70 9.18
C PHE A 20 3.32 -8.06 8.75
N GLY A 21 3.15 -8.73 7.63
CA GLY A 21 1.90 -9.30 7.16
C GLY A 21 1.28 -10.30 8.14
N LYS A 22 2.04 -10.91 9.06
CA LYS A 22 1.48 -11.80 10.08
C LYS A 22 0.46 -11.08 10.97
N ALA A 23 0.79 -9.86 11.41
CA ALA A 23 -0.13 -9.05 12.21
C ALA A 23 -1.33 -8.57 11.37
N ALA A 24 -1.10 -8.18 10.13
CA ALA A 24 -2.14 -7.83 9.17
C ALA A 24 -3.12 -8.98 8.94
N ASN A 25 -2.60 -10.20 8.70
CA ASN A 25 -3.41 -11.40 8.51
C ASN A 25 -4.22 -11.75 9.77
N ALA A 26 -3.64 -11.58 10.95
CA ALA A 26 -4.37 -11.83 12.21
C ALA A 26 -5.56 -10.87 12.38
N GLU A 27 -5.43 -9.61 11.99
CA GLU A 27 -6.53 -8.64 12.04
C GLU A 27 -7.58 -8.93 10.96
N ALA A 28 -7.17 -9.19 9.73
CA ALA A 28 -8.06 -9.58 8.63
C ALA A 28 -8.85 -10.86 8.96
N TRP A 29 -8.20 -11.82 9.60
CA TRP A 29 -8.83 -13.09 10.00
C TRP A 29 -9.98 -12.94 10.98
N LYS A 30 -9.93 -11.95 11.88
CA LYS A 30 -11.05 -11.67 12.80
C LYS A 30 -12.35 -11.38 12.04
N ILE A 31 -12.24 -10.69 10.91
CA ILE A 31 -13.40 -10.34 10.06
C ILE A 31 -13.82 -11.57 9.25
N LEU A 32 -12.88 -12.23 8.60
CA LEU A 32 -13.17 -13.39 7.74
C LEU A 32 -13.76 -14.55 8.52
N SER A 33 -13.20 -14.89 9.69
CA SER A 33 -13.69 -15.99 10.52
C SER A 33 -15.09 -15.72 11.12
N ALA A 34 -15.49 -14.45 11.18
CA ALA A 34 -16.84 -14.04 11.57
C ALA A 34 -17.83 -13.96 10.38
N GLY A 35 -17.41 -14.40 9.18
CA GLY A 35 -18.23 -14.32 7.96
C GLY A 35 -18.33 -12.92 7.35
N GLY A 36 -17.41 -12.02 7.72
CA GLY A 36 -17.35 -10.66 7.17
C GLY A 36 -16.79 -10.62 5.75
N ARG A 37 -16.98 -9.49 5.09
CA ARG A 37 -16.60 -9.26 3.70
C ARG A 37 -15.08 -9.19 3.55
N ALA A 38 -14.53 -9.78 2.47
CA ALA A 38 -13.09 -9.79 2.19
C ALA A 38 -12.51 -8.37 2.07
N LEU A 39 -13.24 -7.43 1.48
CA LEU A 39 -12.83 -6.02 1.37
C LEU A 39 -12.59 -5.38 2.75
N ASP A 40 -13.48 -5.64 3.72
CA ASP A 40 -13.34 -5.10 5.07
C ASP A 40 -12.15 -5.73 5.80
N ALA A 41 -11.91 -7.02 5.55
CA ALA A 41 -10.77 -7.74 6.10
C ALA A 41 -9.43 -7.21 5.56
N VAL A 42 -9.35 -6.97 4.25
CA VAL A 42 -8.16 -6.40 3.61
C VAL A 42 -7.86 -5.01 4.16
N GLU A 43 -8.85 -4.13 4.21
CA GLU A 43 -8.65 -2.78 4.77
C GLU A 43 -8.17 -2.85 6.22
N ALA A 44 -8.85 -3.62 7.06
CA ALA A 44 -8.48 -3.75 8.47
C ALA A 44 -7.06 -4.32 8.63
N GLY A 45 -6.70 -5.32 7.84
CA GLY A 45 -5.36 -5.91 7.85
C GLY A 45 -4.27 -4.93 7.45
N VAL A 46 -4.46 -4.19 6.35
CA VAL A 46 -3.46 -3.22 5.85
C VAL A 46 -3.28 -2.04 6.81
N ARG A 47 -4.32 -1.62 7.50
CA ARG A 47 -4.23 -0.55 8.51
C ARG A 47 -3.28 -0.88 9.67
N VAL A 48 -3.01 -2.16 9.95
CA VAL A 48 -2.09 -2.58 11.02
C VAL A 48 -0.66 -2.10 10.76
N PRO A 49 0.00 -2.47 9.64
CA PRO A 49 1.33 -1.97 9.33
C PRO A 49 1.36 -0.45 9.08
N GLU A 50 0.29 0.14 8.54
CA GLU A 50 0.21 1.59 8.36
C GLU A 50 0.22 2.36 9.70
N ALA A 51 -0.24 1.76 10.78
CA ALA A 51 -0.26 2.37 12.11
C ALA A 51 0.97 2.07 12.97
N ASP A 52 1.81 1.11 12.58
CA ASP A 52 2.98 0.70 13.39
C ASP A 52 4.19 1.62 13.11
N PRO A 53 4.59 2.47 14.07
CA PRO A 53 5.73 3.39 13.87
C PRO A 53 7.07 2.69 13.68
N ARG A 54 7.16 1.39 13.98
CA ARG A 54 8.37 0.58 13.76
C ARG A 54 8.47 0.08 12.33
N ASN A 55 7.38 0.12 11.58
CA ASN A 55 7.37 -0.22 10.16
C ASN A 55 7.68 1.02 9.33
N GLN A 56 8.94 1.18 8.95
CA GLN A 56 9.41 2.34 8.19
C GLN A 56 9.09 2.26 6.69
N THR A 57 8.32 1.28 6.23
CA THR A 57 8.02 1.08 4.80
C THR A 57 6.68 1.68 4.38
N VAL A 58 5.74 1.88 5.32
CA VAL A 58 4.40 2.41 5.04
C VAL A 58 3.87 3.22 6.22
N GLY A 59 2.94 4.13 5.97
CA GLY A 59 2.11 4.80 6.97
C GLY A 59 2.87 5.66 7.98
N TYR A 60 2.45 5.56 9.24
CA TYR A 60 3.02 6.32 10.35
C TYR A 60 4.44 5.82 10.68
N GLY A 61 5.42 6.70 10.52
CA GLY A 61 6.83 6.35 10.67
C GLY A 61 7.50 5.87 9.39
N GLY A 62 6.84 5.95 8.24
CA GLY A 62 7.44 5.70 6.94
C GLY A 62 8.68 6.57 6.71
N LEU A 63 9.69 6.03 6.03
CA LEU A 63 10.85 6.81 5.63
C LEU A 63 10.41 7.85 4.59
N PRO A 64 10.86 9.11 4.74
CA PRO A 64 10.51 10.15 3.80
C PRO A 64 11.30 10.04 2.49
N ASP A 65 10.87 10.80 1.51
CA ASP A 65 11.67 11.08 0.32
C ASP A 65 12.93 11.90 0.65
N ARG A 66 13.70 12.27 -0.37
CA ARG A 66 14.92 13.06 -0.20
C ARG A 66 14.66 14.41 0.47
N ASP A 67 13.50 15.01 0.22
CA ASP A 67 13.16 16.35 0.68
C ASP A 67 12.43 16.34 2.04
N GLY A 68 12.22 15.15 2.63
CA GLY A 68 11.68 14.97 3.98
C GLY A 68 10.17 14.72 4.01
N HIS A 69 9.53 14.47 2.89
CA HIS A 69 8.10 14.22 2.78
C HIS A 69 7.80 12.72 2.87
N VAL A 70 6.91 12.32 3.78
CA VAL A 70 6.39 10.96 3.82
C VAL A 70 5.22 10.88 2.86
N THR A 71 5.47 10.31 1.68
CA THR A 71 4.47 10.09 0.63
C THR A 71 4.06 8.62 0.62
N LEU A 72 2.77 8.36 0.50
CA LEU A 72 2.18 7.04 0.62
C LEU A 72 1.33 6.70 -0.60
N ASP A 73 1.42 5.43 -0.99
CA ASP A 73 0.60 4.85 -2.05
C ASP A 73 -0.25 3.72 -1.48
N ALA A 74 -1.46 3.57 -1.97
CA ALA A 74 -2.33 2.46 -1.63
C ALA A 74 -3.28 2.12 -2.78
N CYS A 75 -3.62 0.84 -2.88
CA CYS A 75 -4.61 0.35 -3.82
C CYS A 75 -5.47 -0.71 -3.14
N ILE A 76 -6.77 -0.69 -3.41
CA ILE A 76 -7.70 -1.70 -2.93
C ILE A 76 -8.67 -2.09 -4.06
N MET A 77 -9.07 -3.35 -4.08
CA MET A 77 -10.02 -3.88 -5.05
C MET A 77 -11.06 -4.76 -4.35
N ASP A 78 -12.29 -4.69 -4.79
CA ASP A 78 -13.37 -5.55 -4.30
C ASP A 78 -13.56 -6.81 -5.17
N GLU A 79 -14.49 -7.67 -4.76
CA GLU A 79 -14.86 -8.91 -5.43
C GLU A 79 -15.52 -8.72 -6.80
N ASN A 80 -15.94 -7.51 -7.13
CA ASN A 80 -16.54 -7.13 -8.42
C ASN A 80 -15.52 -6.43 -9.33
N TYR A 81 -14.24 -6.45 -8.97
CA TYR A 81 -13.13 -5.79 -9.68
C TYR A 81 -13.22 -4.25 -9.68
N ASN A 82 -14.05 -3.65 -8.82
CA ASN A 82 -13.96 -2.22 -8.58
C ASN A 82 -12.66 -1.92 -7.86
N CYS A 83 -11.97 -0.86 -8.27
CA CYS A 83 -10.66 -0.53 -7.74
C CYS A 83 -10.61 0.94 -7.32
N GLY A 84 -9.86 1.23 -6.27
CA GLY A 84 -9.53 2.58 -5.85
C GLY A 84 -8.09 2.67 -5.39
N SER A 85 -7.46 3.78 -5.67
CA SER A 85 -6.06 4.00 -5.37
C SER A 85 -5.78 5.44 -4.98
N VAL A 86 -4.72 5.63 -4.20
CA VAL A 86 -4.09 6.93 -3.97
C VAL A 86 -2.59 6.80 -4.20
N MET A 87 -1.97 7.86 -4.74
CA MET A 87 -0.53 7.91 -4.97
C MET A 87 0.03 9.24 -4.49
N GLY A 88 1.22 9.19 -3.87
CA GLY A 88 1.87 10.39 -3.34
C GLY A 88 1.00 11.10 -2.29
N LEU A 89 0.20 10.38 -1.53
CA LEU A 89 -0.64 10.95 -0.49
C LEU A 89 0.20 11.26 0.74
N GLU A 90 0.16 12.51 1.19
CA GLU A 90 0.83 12.97 2.41
C GLU A 90 -0.17 13.13 3.57
N HIS A 91 0.35 13.14 4.79
CA HIS A 91 -0.36 13.51 6.01
C HIS A 91 -1.54 12.61 6.43
N ILE A 92 -1.83 11.55 5.74
CA ILE A 92 -2.91 10.62 6.10
C ILE A 92 -2.31 9.27 6.47
N LYS A 93 -2.50 8.87 7.73
CA LYS A 93 -1.94 7.64 8.31
C LYS A 93 -2.40 6.35 7.62
N HIS A 94 -3.65 6.34 7.14
CA HIS A 94 -4.28 5.17 6.53
C HIS A 94 -4.64 5.42 5.07
N PRO A 95 -3.67 5.41 4.15
CA PRO A 95 -3.93 5.60 2.73
C PRO A 95 -4.86 4.54 2.15
N ILE A 96 -4.85 3.29 2.67
CA ILE A 96 -5.75 2.23 2.22
C ILE A 96 -7.23 2.61 2.39
N SER A 97 -7.56 3.28 3.50
CA SER A 97 -8.93 3.72 3.75
C SER A 97 -9.35 4.87 2.81
N VAL A 98 -8.40 5.72 2.41
CA VAL A 98 -8.66 6.75 1.40
C VAL A 98 -8.86 6.10 0.03
N ALA A 99 -8.01 5.14 -0.35
CA ALA A 99 -8.15 4.37 -1.59
C ALA A 99 -9.52 3.70 -1.69
N ARG A 100 -10.01 3.11 -0.59
CA ARG A 100 -11.36 2.57 -0.51
C ARG A 100 -12.42 3.64 -0.77
N LYS A 101 -12.29 4.85 -0.19
CA LYS A 101 -13.22 5.95 -0.45
C LYS A 101 -13.19 6.44 -1.90
N VAL A 102 -12.02 6.42 -2.54
CA VAL A 102 -11.93 6.70 -3.99
C VAL A 102 -12.78 5.72 -4.77
N MET A 103 -12.64 4.41 -4.51
CA MET A 103 -13.45 3.37 -5.15
C MET A 103 -14.95 3.53 -4.90
N GLU A 104 -15.34 3.80 -3.64
CA GLU A 104 -16.75 3.80 -3.24
C GLU A 104 -17.50 5.09 -3.59
N LYS A 105 -16.81 6.22 -3.72
CA LYS A 105 -17.44 7.55 -3.78
C LYS A 105 -17.11 8.38 -5.02
N THR A 106 -16.26 7.89 -5.89
CA THR A 106 -15.85 8.63 -7.09
C THR A 106 -15.90 7.75 -8.33
N PRO A 107 -15.99 8.33 -9.54
CA PRO A 107 -15.82 7.60 -10.78
C PRO A 107 -14.35 7.32 -11.12
N HIS A 108 -13.41 7.80 -10.30
CA HIS A 108 -11.99 7.68 -10.54
C HIS A 108 -11.43 6.38 -9.92
N ILE A 109 -10.43 5.83 -10.56
CA ILE A 109 -9.66 4.70 -10.02
C ILE A 109 -8.49 5.21 -9.16
N VAL A 110 -7.92 6.36 -9.51
CA VAL A 110 -6.72 6.90 -8.85
C VAL A 110 -6.90 8.38 -8.56
N LEU A 111 -6.54 8.80 -7.35
CA LEU A 111 -6.29 10.20 -6.99
C LEU A 111 -4.83 10.35 -6.56
N VAL A 112 -4.22 11.52 -6.82
CA VAL A 112 -2.78 11.73 -6.65
C VAL A 112 -2.50 13.00 -5.85
N GLY A 113 -1.48 12.95 -4.99
CA GLY A 113 -0.87 14.11 -4.31
C GLY A 113 -1.88 14.98 -3.56
N GLU A 114 -1.80 16.29 -3.77
CA GLU A 114 -2.68 17.26 -3.11
C GLU A 114 -4.17 17.02 -3.41
N GLY A 115 -4.51 16.55 -4.62
CA GLY A 115 -5.90 16.20 -4.96
C GLY A 115 -6.43 15.04 -4.11
N ALA A 116 -5.61 14.02 -3.87
CA ALA A 116 -5.93 12.91 -2.97
C ALA A 116 -6.08 13.38 -1.52
N LEU A 117 -5.21 14.28 -1.06
CA LEU A 117 -5.27 14.86 0.28
C LEU A 117 -6.56 15.67 0.48
N GLN A 118 -6.90 16.55 -0.46
CA GLN A 118 -8.15 17.34 -0.39
C GLN A 118 -9.38 16.44 -0.34
N PHE A 119 -9.41 15.38 -1.16
CA PHE A 119 -10.47 14.38 -1.12
C PHE A 119 -10.54 13.68 0.24
N ALA A 120 -9.40 13.28 0.81
CA ALA A 120 -9.34 12.65 2.13
C ALA A 120 -9.94 13.57 3.21
N LEU A 121 -9.53 14.84 3.26
CA LEU A 121 -10.03 15.81 4.23
C LEU A 121 -11.55 16.03 4.10
N GLN A 122 -12.07 16.11 2.87
CA GLN A 122 -13.51 16.22 2.61
C GLN A 122 -14.30 14.98 3.05
N ASN A 123 -13.62 13.83 3.17
CA ASN A 123 -14.21 12.57 3.64
C ASN A 123 -13.93 12.29 5.14
N GLY A 124 -13.49 13.28 5.91
CA GLY A 124 -13.35 13.21 7.36
C GLY A 124 -12.05 12.60 7.85
N PHE A 125 -11.04 12.44 6.99
CA PHE A 125 -9.70 12.08 7.45
C PHE A 125 -8.99 13.32 8.00
N GLU A 126 -8.17 13.13 9.02
CA GLU A 126 -7.42 14.21 9.65
C GLU A 126 -5.96 14.20 9.21
N LYS A 127 -5.35 15.38 9.14
CA LYS A 127 -3.92 15.51 8.88
C LYS A 127 -3.12 15.09 10.10
N GLU A 128 -2.14 14.21 9.87
CA GLU A 128 -1.16 13.79 10.87
C GLU A 128 0.27 14.05 10.37
N ASN A 129 1.20 14.30 11.29
CA ASN A 129 2.62 14.24 10.94
C ASN A 129 3.06 12.78 10.95
N LEU A 130 3.40 12.25 9.79
CA LEU A 130 3.78 10.84 9.62
C LEU A 130 5.26 10.61 9.88
N LEU A 131 6.10 11.65 9.86
CA LEU A 131 7.53 11.55 10.11
C LEU A 131 7.79 11.47 11.62
N THR A 132 8.18 10.29 12.10
CA THR A 132 8.57 10.09 13.48
C THR A 132 10.01 10.55 13.73
N PRO A 133 10.40 10.81 15.00
CA PRO A 133 11.80 11.15 15.33
C PRO A 133 12.80 10.08 14.85
N GLU A 134 12.43 8.80 14.88
CA GLU A 134 13.25 7.68 14.43
C GLU A 134 13.46 7.72 12.93
N SER A 135 12.39 7.93 12.16
CA SER A 135 12.44 8.04 10.69
C SER A 135 13.17 9.31 10.26
N GLU A 136 12.96 10.42 10.95
CA GLU A 136 13.70 11.66 10.70
C GLU A 136 15.20 11.50 10.93
N LYS A 137 15.59 10.80 12.02
CA LYS A 137 17.00 10.49 12.30
C LYS A 137 17.61 9.61 11.21
N ALA A 138 16.91 8.57 10.79
CA ALA A 138 17.35 7.68 9.72
C ALA A 138 17.52 8.43 8.40
N TRP A 139 16.57 9.29 8.04
CA TRP A 139 16.63 10.15 6.87
C TRP A 139 17.81 11.11 6.90
N LYS A 140 18.02 11.81 8.01
CA LYS A 140 19.17 12.74 8.18
C LYS A 140 20.53 12.02 8.10
N GLU A 141 20.60 10.79 8.57
CA GLU A 141 21.82 9.98 8.44
C GLU A 141 22.05 9.54 7.00
N TRP A 142 20.99 9.10 6.32
CA TRP A 142 21.05 8.75 4.91
C TRP A 142 21.52 9.93 4.04
N LEU A 143 21.05 11.16 4.30
CA LEU A 143 21.44 12.36 3.55
C LEU A 143 22.96 12.64 3.62
N LYS A 144 23.66 12.23 4.67
CA LYS A 144 25.11 12.44 4.80
C LYS A 144 25.92 11.56 3.85
N THR A 145 25.42 10.40 3.51
CA THR A 145 26.15 9.37 2.76
C THR A 145 25.55 9.11 1.39
N SER A 146 24.30 9.52 1.15
CA SER A 146 23.61 9.26 -0.11
C SER A 146 24.23 10.07 -1.24
N LYS A 147 24.64 9.37 -2.29
CA LYS A 147 24.91 9.98 -3.59
C LYS A 147 23.67 9.76 -4.44
N ASN A 148 23.03 10.86 -4.84
CA ASN A 148 21.86 10.80 -5.70
C ASN A 148 22.31 10.47 -7.14
N GLU A 149 22.66 9.23 -7.38
CA GLU A 149 22.93 8.72 -8.72
C GLU A 149 21.62 8.14 -9.27
N PRO A 150 21.16 8.58 -10.46
CA PRO A 150 19.99 7.97 -11.07
C PRO A 150 20.29 6.50 -11.34
N VAL A 151 19.55 5.64 -10.67
CA VAL A 151 19.66 4.18 -10.84
C VAL A 151 18.55 3.74 -11.76
N ILE A 152 18.93 3.27 -12.96
CA ILE A 152 18.00 2.57 -13.83
C ILE A 152 17.42 1.38 -13.08
N ASN A 153 16.14 1.06 -13.33
CA ASN A 153 15.43 -0.04 -12.70
C ASN A 153 16.35 -1.26 -12.50
N ILE A 154 16.36 -1.80 -11.28
CA ILE A 154 17.25 -2.89 -10.88
C ILE A 154 17.15 -4.11 -11.80
N GLU A 155 15.98 -4.36 -12.39
CA GLU A 155 15.75 -5.41 -13.38
C GLU A 155 16.60 -5.18 -14.63
N ASN A 156 16.77 -3.94 -15.07
CA ASN A 156 17.63 -3.62 -16.20
C ASN A 156 19.11 -3.86 -15.91
N LYS A 157 19.53 -3.79 -14.63
CA LYS A 157 20.91 -4.14 -14.23
C LYS A 157 21.17 -5.64 -14.31
N LEU A 158 20.17 -6.48 -14.06
CA LEU A 158 20.28 -7.93 -14.17
C LEU A 158 20.44 -8.38 -15.63
N TYR A 159 19.91 -7.60 -16.58
CA TYR A 159 19.99 -7.87 -18.03
C TYR A 159 21.14 -7.14 -18.72
N GLN A 160 21.76 -6.16 -18.09
CA GLN A 160 23.01 -5.54 -18.53
C GLN A 160 24.24 -6.40 -18.13
N LYS A 161 24.26 -7.66 -18.56
CA LYS A 161 25.56 -8.28 -18.81
C LYS A 161 26.14 -7.54 -20.00
N GLU A 162 27.38 -7.04 -19.83
CA GLU A 162 28.13 -6.34 -20.86
C GLU A 162 27.88 -6.97 -22.23
N ASN A 163 27.26 -6.21 -23.15
CA ASN A 163 26.99 -6.57 -24.56
C ASN A 163 25.86 -7.57 -24.85
N ALA A 164 24.93 -7.85 -23.95
CA ALA A 164 23.74 -8.62 -24.32
C ALA A 164 22.63 -7.70 -24.84
N PRO A 165 22.08 -7.92 -26.05
CA PRO A 165 20.95 -7.15 -26.55
C PRO A 165 19.73 -7.35 -25.63
N ILE A 166 18.98 -6.28 -25.37
CA ILE A 166 17.74 -6.34 -24.57
C ILE A 166 16.74 -7.23 -25.30
N PRO A 167 16.23 -8.33 -24.70
CA PRO A 167 15.22 -9.14 -25.35
C PRO A 167 13.98 -8.27 -25.67
N GLY A 168 13.65 -8.09 -26.96
CA GLY A 168 12.52 -7.32 -27.43
C GLY A 168 12.76 -5.84 -27.69
N GLY A 169 14.01 -5.38 -27.70
CA GLY A 169 14.37 -4.06 -28.19
C GLY A 169 14.32 -4.02 -29.75
N PRO A 170 14.06 -2.86 -30.35
CA PRO A 170 14.12 -2.72 -31.80
C PRO A 170 15.54 -2.98 -32.30
N GLU A 171 15.66 -3.69 -33.44
CA GLU A 171 16.91 -3.88 -34.20
C GLU A 171 17.48 -2.55 -34.73
#